data_43f0a426b228d5d40500a256bfc46a82
#
_entry.id   43f0a426b228d5d40500a256bfc46a82
#
_cell.length_a   1.000
_cell.length_b   1.000
_cell.length_c   1.000
_cell.angle_alpha   90.00
_cell.angle_beta   90.00
_cell.angle_gamma   90.00
#
_symmetry.space_group_name_H-M   'P 1'
#
loop_
_entity.id
_entity.type
_entity.pdbx_description
1 polymer ?
#
loop_
_entity_poly.entity_id
_entity_poly.type
_entity_poly.pdbx_seq_one_letter_code
_entity_poly.pdbx_strand_id
1 'polypeptide(L)'
;MGFATHLGPWLLGTVKNTTGTTAGTIQNTGTITVTQTGTMTVNTTTATTFAVIPAGAQITNIFCDITTAFAGSTGNTITIQTSGGTALATVGSASTTPLAVGRATTTLSGTNIATILNVGTTDLILQVIYACAGTASGGAAQITVQYVVKDSSGNQSPPANQQ
;
A
#
# COMPACT_ATOMS: atom_id res chain seq x y z
N MET A 1 -18.52 20.86 -38.85
CA MET A 1 -19.31 20.36 -37.72
C MET A 1 -18.39 19.50 -36.85
N GLY A 2 -17.94 20.07 -35.77
CA GLY A 2 -17.03 19.38 -34.87
C GLY A 2 -17.77 18.89 -33.62
N PHE A 3 -18.43 17.76 -33.71
CA PHE A 3 -19.21 17.25 -32.57
C PHE A 3 -18.47 16.25 -31.65
N ALA A 4 -17.27 15.84 -31.99
CA ALA A 4 -16.63 14.75 -31.28
C ALA A 4 -15.63 15.17 -30.21
N THR A 5 -15.16 16.39 -30.21
CA THR A 5 -14.04 16.81 -29.35
C THR A 5 -14.42 17.11 -27.90
N HIS A 6 -15.71 17.25 -27.62
CA HIS A 6 -16.15 17.59 -26.27
C HIS A 6 -16.57 16.40 -25.41
N LEU A 7 -16.86 15.28 -26.02
CA LEU A 7 -17.34 14.10 -25.29
C LEU A 7 -16.20 13.24 -24.70
N GLY A 8 -15.03 13.23 -25.32
CA GLY A 8 -13.91 12.40 -24.89
C GLY A 8 -13.42 12.73 -23.48
N PRO A 9 -13.11 13.98 -23.15
CA PRO A 9 -12.65 14.33 -21.81
C PRO A 9 -13.71 14.10 -20.71
N TRP A 10 -14.97 14.28 -21.05
CA TRP A 10 -16.06 14.11 -20.10
C TRP A 10 -16.37 12.65 -19.80
N LEU A 11 -16.28 11.77 -20.80
CA LEU A 11 -16.52 10.35 -20.65
C LEU A 11 -15.39 9.63 -19.92
N LEU A 12 -14.17 10.14 -20.02
CA LEU A 12 -12.98 9.55 -19.38
C LEU A 12 -12.74 10.12 -17.97
N GLY A 13 -13.61 11.01 -17.47
CA GLY A 13 -13.40 11.64 -16.17
C GLY A 13 -12.14 12.51 -16.12
N THR A 14 -11.57 12.85 -17.27
CA THR A 14 -10.44 13.78 -17.34
C THR A 14 -10.94 15.14 -16.97
N VAL A 15 -10.57 15.59 -15.81
CA VAL A 15 -10.91 16.89 -15.32
C VAL A 15 -10.15 17.92 -16.14
N LYS A 16 -10.87 18.91 -16.61
CA LYS A 16 -10.31 20.05 -17.29
C LYS A 16 -9.17 20.62 -16.45
N ASN A 17 -7.97 20.63 -17.02
CA ASN A 17 -6.84 21.32 -16.42
C ASN A 17 -7.18 22.84 -16.44
N THR A 18 -7.68 23.34 -15.33
CA THR A 18 -7.92 24.75 -15.17
C THR A 18 -6.63 25.40 -14.71
N THR A 19 -5.87 25.94 -15.64
CA THR A 19 -4.71 26.82 -15.35
C THR A 19 -5.18 28.21 -14.85
N GLY A 20 -6.27 28.25 -14.12
CA GLY A 20 -6.81 29.52 -13.62
C GLY A 20 -5.95 30.02 -12.46
N THR A 21 -5.60 31.29 -12.53
CA THR A 21 -5.04 32.06 -11.42
C THR A 21 -6.11 32.44 -10.40
N THR A 22 -7.35 32.01 -10.61
CA THR A 22 -8.49 32.33 -9.76
C THR A 22 -8.50 31.45 -8.53
N ALA A 23 -8.62 32.01 -7.36
CA ALA A 23 -8.81 31.30 -6.12
C ALA A 23 -9.99 30.30 -6.26
N GLY A 24 -9.76 29.03 -5.94
CA GLY A 24 -10.75 27.97 -6.07
C GLY A 24 -10.64 27.11 -7.34
N THR A 25 -9.69 27.37 -8.23
CA THR A 25 -9.36 26.44 -9.30
C THR A 25 -8.61 25.24 -8.75
N ILE A 26 -9.31 24.15 -8.55
CA ILE A 26 -8.72 22.88 -8.16
C ILE A 26 -8.26 22.18 -9.43
N GLN A 27 -6.96 21.96 -9.57
CA GLN A 27 -6.45 20.97 -10.51
C GLN A 27 -6.84 19.59 -9.97
N ASN A 28 -7.91 19.07 -10.48
CA ASN A 28 -8.28 17.70 -10.20
C ASN A 28 -7.56 16.81 -11.22
N THR A 29 -6.30 16.57 -10.99
CA THR A 29 -5.58 15.48 -11.66
C THR A 29 -6.10 14.21 -11.04
N GLY A 30 -6.91 13.46 -11.78
CA GLY A 30 -7.49 12.21 -11.30
C GLY A 30 -6.43 11.29 -10.73
N THR A 31 -6.34 11.23 -9.41
CA THR A 31 -5.39 10.35 -8.72
C THR A 31 -5.91 8.94 -8.79
N ILE A 32 -5.16 8.07 -9.45
CA ILE A 32 -5.46 6.65 -9.45
C ILE A 32 -4.78 6.04 -8.22
N THR A 33 -5.57 5.48 -7.34
CA THR A 33 -5.06 4.61 -6.28
C THR A 33 -4.80 3.23 -6.88
N VAL A 34 -3.56 2.82 -6.85
CA VAL A 34 -3.13 1.49 -7.27
C VAL A 34 -3.11 0.57 -6.05
N THR A 35 -3.49 -0.67 -6.26
CA THR A 35 -3.52 -1.70 -5.21
C THR A 35 -2.69 -2.90 -5.64
N GLN A 36 -1.77 -3.36 -4.78
CA GLN A 36 -1.07 -4.62 -4.94
C GLN A 36 -1.37 -5.51 -3.75
N THR A 37 -1.49 -6.80 -4.00
CA THR A 37 -1.88 -7.78 -2.99
C THR A 37 -0.97 -9.00 -3.05
N GLY A 38 -0.57 -9.49 -1.89
CA GLY A 38 0.16 -10.73 -1.74
C GLY A 38 -0.43 -11.59 -0.64
N THR A 39 -0.11 -12.88 -0.65
CA THR A 39 -0.54 -13.83 0.36
C THR A 39 0.65 -14.32 1.18
N MET A 40 0.40 -14.63 2.43
CA MET A 40 1.37 -15.25 3.32
C MET A 40 0.73 -16.36 4.15
N THR A 41 1.56 -17.25 4.65
CA THR A 41 1.14 -18.31 5.57
C THR A 41 2.04 -18.32 6.82
N VAL A 42 1.69 -19.16 7.78
CA VAL A 42 2.51 -19.41 8.97
C VAL A 42 3.96 -19.79 8.64
N ASN A 43 4.19 -20.35 7.45
CA ASN A 43 5.53 -20.76 6.98
C ASN A 43 6.36 -19.58 6.40
N THR A 44 5.81 -18.39 6.31
CA THR A 44 6.50 -17.19 5.81
C THR A 44 7.44 -16.62 6.90
N THR A 45 8.35 -17.45 7.39
CA THR A 45 9.32 -17.11 8.45
C THR A 45 10.56 -16.40 7.91
N THR A 46 10.71 -16.33 6.60
CA THR A 46 11.71 -15.50 5.90
C THR A 46 11.00 -14.38 5.14
N ALA A 47 11.67 -13.23 5.02
CA ALA A 47 11.12 -12.08 4.32
C ALA A 47 10.82 -12.42 2.85
N THR A 48 9.55 -12.40 2.48
CA THR A 48 9.06 -12.77 1.15
C THR A 48 8.48 -11.53 0.45
N THR A 49 8.96 -11.25 -0.75
CA THR A 49 8.48 -10.12 -1.56
C THR A 49 7.04 -10.35 -2.01
N PHE A 50 6.19 -9.32 -1.86
CA PHE A 50 4.80 -9.38 -2.28
C PHE A 50 4.37 -8.17 -3.14
N ALA A 51 5.09 -7.06 -3.10
CA ALA A 51 4.77 -5.85 -3.88
C ALA A 51 6.03 -5.07 -4.24
N VAL A 52 5.95 -4.32 -5.33
CA VAL A 52 6.96 -3.33 -5.74
C VAL A 52 6.24 -2.00 -5.94
N ILE A 53 6.63 -1.00 -5.19
CA ILE A 53 6.04 0.33 -5.21
C ILE A 53 6.95 1.25 -6.03
N PRO A 54 6.45 1.92 -7.07
CA PRO A 54 7.25 2.78 -7.93
C PRO A 54 7.90 3.94 -7.18
N ALA A 55 9.05 4.36 -7.67
CA ALA A 55 9.70 5.60 -7.24
C ALA A 55 8.73 6.79 -7.30
N GLY A 56 8.82 7.70 -6.35
CA GLY A 56 7.95 8.86 -6.23
C GLY A 56 6.53 8.57 -5.73
N ALA A 57 6.18 7.32 -5.49
CA ALA A 57 4.86 6.96 -4.96
C ALA A 57 4.70 7.35 -3.48
N GLN A 58 3.46 7.49 -3.07
CA GLN A 58 3.05 7.60 -1.68
C GLN A 58 2.19 6.40 -1.31
N ILE A 59 2.55 5.66 -0.30
CA ILE A 59 1.71 4.61 0.27
C ILE A 59 0.59 5.27 1.06
N THR A 60 -0.65 4.98 0.68
CA THR A 60 -1.83 5.57 1.32
C THR A 60 -2.41 4.66 2.37
N ASN A 61 -2.27 3.34 2.20
CA ASN A 61 -2.76 2.38 3.18
C ASN A 61 -2.08 1.02 3.07
N ILE A 62 -2.07 0.27 4.17
CA ILE A 62 -1.65 -1.13 4.22
C ILE A 62 -2.70 -1.88 5.03
N PHE A 63 -3.30 -2.91 4.43
CA PHE A 63 -4.27 -3.79 5.08
C PHE A 63 -3.72 -5.18 5.26
N CYS A 64 -4.14 -5.85 6.31
CA CYS A 64 -3.89 -7.26 6.53
C CYS A 64 -5.21 -7.97 6.84
N ASP A 65 -5.65 -8.81 5.95
CA ASP A 65 -6.86 -9.61 6.11
C ASP A 65 -6.45 -11.06 6.46
N ILE A 66 -6.73 -11.48 7.69
CA ILE A 66 -6.46 -12.84 8.16
C ILE A 66 -7.53 -13.77 7.56
N THR A 67 -7.11 -14.68 6.70
CA THR A 67 -7.98 -15.64 6.02
C THR A 67 -8.09 -16.96 6.76
N THR A 68 -7.02 -17.32 7.48
CA THR A 68 -7.00 -18.46 8.42
C THR A 68 -6.33 -17.99 9.70
N ALA A 69 -6.94 -18.25 10.84
CA ALA A 69 -6.43 -17.81 12.13
C ALA A 69 -5.01 -18.37 12.40
N PHE A 70 -4.12 -17.52 12.91
CA PHE A 70 -2.82 -17.92 13.40
C PHE A 70 -2.98 -18.44 14.82
N ALA A 71 -2.85 -19.73 14.99
CA ALA A 71 -3.11 -20.44 16.24
C ALA A 71 -1.89 -21.26 16.70
N GLY A 72 -1.94 -21.78 17.92
CA GLY A 72 -0.93 -22.68 18.47
C GLY A 72 0.31 -21.97 19.04
N SER A 73 0.40 -20.64 18.98
CA SER A 73 1.54 -19.89 19.52
C SER A 73 1.09 -18.61 20.20
N THR A 74 2.00 -18.00 20.95
CA THR A 74 1.87 -16.64 21.48
C THR A 74 2.75 -15.68 20.70
N GLY A 75 2.49 -14.38 20.82
CA GLY A 75 3.33 -13.37 20.17
C GLY A 75 3.27 -13.41 18.65
N ASN A 76 2.10 -13.71 18.08
CA ASN A 76 1.94 -13.73 16.63
C ASN A 76 2.10 -12.32 16.05
N THR A 77 3.05 -12.15 15.16
CA THR A 77 3.39 -10.87 14.55
C THR A 77 3.59 -11.04 13.05
N ILE A 78 2.92 -10.20 12.27
CA ILE A 78 3.15 -10.06 10.83
C ILE A 78 3.78 -8.69 10.63
N THR A 79 4.98 -8.66 10.06
CA THR A 79 5.70 -7.42 9.77
C THR A 79 5.76 -7.20 8.27
N ILE A 80 5.31 -6.03 7.84
CA ILE A 80 5.47 -5.53 6.47
C ILE A 80 6.68 -4.60 6.48
N GLN A 81 7.68 -4.91 5.67
CA GLN A 81 8.97 -4.23 5.68
C GLN A 81 9.50 -4.00 4.27
N THR A 82 10.52 -3.14 4.17
CA THR A 82 11.31 -2.96 2.95
C THR A 82 12.26 -4.14 2.76
N SER A 83 12.85 -4.30 1.58
CA SER A 83 13.89 -5.31 1.31
C SER A 83 15.15 -5.12 2.17
N GLY A 84 15.37 -3.93 2.72
CA GLY A 84 16.41 -3.65 3.70
C GLY A 84 16.05 -3.98 5.14
N GLY A 85 14.89 -4.59 5.40
CA GLY A 85 14.44 -4.97 6.75
C GLY A 85 13.81 -3.84 7.57
N THR A 86 13.56 -2.67 6.98
CA THR A 86 12.91 -1.55 7.67
C THR A 86 11.43 -1.80 7.76
N ALA A 87 10.89 -1.99 8.97
CA ALA A 87 9.48 -2.22 9.19
C ALA A 87 8.65 -0.95 8.89
N LEU A 88 7.64 -1.09 8.05
CA LEU A 88 6.68 -0.02 7.71
C LEU A 88 5.36 -0.20 8.46
N ALA A 89 4.94 -1.44 8.65
CA ALA A 89 3.70 -1.75 9.35
C ALA A 89 3.81 -3.08 10.09
N THR A 90 3.06 -3.20 11.17
CA THR A 90 3.02 -4.42 11.99
C THR A 90 1.58 -4.76 12.35
N VAL A 91 1.27 -6.04 12.36
CA VAL A 91 0.01 -6.63 12.84
C VAL A 91 0.32 -7.57 13.98
N GLY A 92 -0.43 -7.49 15.06
CA GLY A 92 -0.19 -8.26 16.28
C GLY A 92 0.90 -7.65 17.16
N SER A 93 1.24 -8.32 18.23
CA SER A 93 2.27 -7.93 19.18
C SER A 93 2.86 -9.14 19.90
N ALA A 94 3.98 -8.95 20.59
CA ALA A 94 4.65 -10.01 21.35
C ALA A 94 3.78 -10.67 22.44
N SER A 95 2.70 -10.02 22.86
CA SER A 95 1.76 -10.53 23.87
C SER A 95 0.42 -10.98 23.28
N THR A 96 0.29 -10.99 21.97
CA THR A 96 -1.01 -11.21 21.33
C THR A 96 -1.40 -12.67 21.36
N THR A 97 -2.63 -12.92 21.78
CA THR A 97 -3.44 -14.11 21.48
C THR A 97 -3.47 -14.42 19.99
N PRO A 98 -3.97 -15.58 19.56
CA PRO A 98 -4.09 -15.90 18.14
C PRO A 98 -4.65 -14.75 17.31
N LEU A 99 -4.08 -14.48 16.14
CA LEU A 99 -4.67 -13.55 15.18
C LEU A 99 -5.92 -14.20 14.57
N ALA A 100 -7.08 -13.68 14.92
CA ALA A 100 -8.36 -14.21 14.46
C ALA A 100 -8.63 -13.87 12.99
N VAL A 101 -9.49 -14.64 12.33
CA VAL A 101 -9.97 -14.35 10.98
C VAL A 101 -10.66 -12.98 10.93
N GLY A 102 -10.38 -12.23 9.88
CA GLY A 102 -10.93 -10.89 9.66
C GLY A 102 -9.85 -9.86 9.37
N ARG A 103 -10.26 -8.61 9.21
CA ARG A 103 -9.32 -7.51 9.02
C ARG A 103 -8.61 -7.18 10.31
N ALA A 104 -7.31 -7.34 10.30
CA ALA A 104 -6.47 -7.02 11.44
C ALA A 104 -6.10 -5.54 11.45
N THR A 105 -5.98 -4.96 12.65
CA THR A 105 -5.47 -3.60 12.81
C THR A 105 -4.00 -3.57 12.44
N THR A 106 -3.65 -2.73 11.48
CA THR A 106 -2.27 -2.52 11.04
C THR A 106 -1.72 -1.27 11.73
N THR A 107 -0.66 -1.43 12.50
CA THR A 107 0.03 -0.31 13.15
C THR A 107 1.17 0.14 12.24
N LEU A 108 1.08 1.36 11.71
CA LEU A 108 2.15 1.96 10.92
C LEU A 108 3.31 2.38 11.81
N SER A 109 4.53 2.16 11.34
CA SER A 109 5.74 2.58 12.04
C SER A 109 5.88 4.11 11.96
N GLY A 110 5.73 4.79 13.08
CA GLY A 110 5.91 6.25 13.15
C GLY A 110 7.33 6.71 12.77
N THR A 111 8.33 5.88 13.04
CA THR A 111 9.74 6.19 12.71
C THR A 111 9.99 6.18 11.19
N ASN A 112 9.23 5.40 10.43
CA ASN A 112 9.43 5.20 8.99
C ASN A 112 8.36 5.90 8.16
N ILE A 113 7.63 6.83 8.73
CA ILE A 113 6.57 7.58 8.06
C ILE A 113 7.07 8.31 6.81
N ALA A 114 8.33 8.74 6.79
CA ALA A 114 8.93 9.40 5.63
C ALA A 114 8.93 8.52 4.39
N THR A 115 9.26 7.22 4.54
CA THR A 115 9.20 6.23 3.44
C THR A 115 7.77 5.97 2.97
N ILE A 116 6.79 6.00 3.87
CA ILE A 116 5.38 5.86 3.55
C ILE A 116 4.89 7.07 2.75
N LEU A 117 5.27 8.28 3.17
CA LEU A 117 4.86 9.53 2.50
C LEU A 117 5.54 9.74 1.16
N ASN A 118 6.75 9.21 0.98
CA ASN A 118 7.52 9.33 -0.25
C ASN A 118 8.48 8.17 -0.39
N VAL A 119 8.25 7.31 -1.37
CA VAL A 119 9.11 6.15 -1.68
C VAL A 119 10.52 6.56 -2.12
N GLY A 120 10.72 7.81 -2.55
CA GLY A 120 12.01 8.32 -2.99
C GLY A 120 12.26 8.11 -4.49
N THR A 121 13.53 8.01 -4.88
CA THR A 121 13.96 8.00 -6.29
C THR A 121 14.14 6.60 -6.89
N THR A 122 13.98 5.56 -6.08
CA THR A 122 14.10 4.15 -6.51
C THR A 122 12.86 3.38 -6.10
N ASP A 123 12.54 2.33 -6.83
CA ASP A 123 11.42 1.46 -6.52
C ASP A 123 11.60 0.79 -5.15
N LEU A 124 10.54 0.74 -4.39
CA LEU A 124 10.51 0.16 -3.06
C LEU A 124 9.97 -1.26 -3.12
N ILE A 125 10.80 -2.23 -2.79
CA ILE A 125 10.40 -3.63 -2.66
C ILE A 125 9.82 -3.84 -1.27
N LEU A 126 8.56 -4.28 -1.21
CA LEU A 126 7.88 -4.63 0.03
C LEU A 126 7.91 -6.14 0.25
N GLN A 127 8.26 -6.51 1.48
CA GLN A 127 8.32 -7.88 1.95
C GLN A 127 7.43 -8.06 3.17
N VAL A 128 6.98 -9.29 3.36
CA VAL A 128 6.25 -9.70 4.56
C VAL A 128 7.00 -10.82 5.25
N ILE A 129 6.98 -10.81 6.56
CA ILE A 129 7.55 -11.86 7.42
C ILE A 129 6.61 -12.13 8.59
N TYR A 130 6.50 -13.41 8.96
CA TYR A 130 5.78 -13.84 10.14
C TYR A 130 6.75 -14.28 11.23
N ALA A 131 6.45 -13.90 12.45
CA ALA A 131 7.16 -14.34 13.65
C ALA A 131 6.17 -14.69 14.77
N CYS A 132 6.54 -15.67 15.59
CA CYS A 132 5.80 -16.03 16.80
C CYS A 132 6.74 -16.57 17.86
N ALA A 133 6.29 -16.62 19.10
CA ALA A 133 6.95 -17.34 20.20
C ALA A 133 6.32 -18.73 20.31
N GLY A 134 7.11 -19.76 20.02
CA GLY A 134 6.67 -21.16 19.97
C GLY A 134 6.33 -21.64 18.58
N THR A 135 5.54 -22.70 18.47
CA THR A 135 5.16 -23.31 17.19
C THR A 135 3.74 -22.95 16.83
N ALA A 136 3.56 -22.28 15.71
CA ALA A 136 2.24 -22.01 15.15
C ALA A 136 1.68 -23.24 14.43
N SER A 137 0.41 -23.55 14.61
CA SER A 137 -0.24 -24.72 14.03
C SER A 137 -1.01 -24.44 12.74
N GLY A 138 -1.13 -23.18 12.35
CA GLY A 138 -1.80 -22.75 11.13
C GLY A 138 -1.86 -21.24 11.07
N GLY A 139 -2.22 -20.71 9.92
CA GLY A 139 -2.40 -19.28 9.69
C GLY A 139 -2.16 -18.92 8.24
N ALA A 140 -3.01 -18.03 7.73
CA ALA A 140 -2.84 -17.41 6.42
C ALA A 140 -3.42 -16.00 6.44
N ALA A 141 -2.80 -15.11 5.68
CA ALA A 141 -3.25 -13.73 5.54
C ALA A 141 -3.03 -13.24 4.11
N GLN A 142 -3.84 -12.27 3.74
CA GLN A 142 -3.68 -11.46 2.53
C GLN A 142 -3.24 -10.06 2.93
N ILE A 143 -2.13 -9.60 2.34
CA ILE A 143 -1.60 -8.26 2.57
C ILE A 143 -1.92 -7.42 1.35
N THR A 144 -2.51 -6.27 1.56
CA THR A 144 -2.87 -5.32 0.50
C THR A 144 -2.21 -3.99 0.78
N VAL A 145 -1.45 -3.48 -0.17
CA VAL A 145 -0.89 -2.13 -0.14
C VAL A 145 -1.60 -1.26 -1.17
N GLN A 146 -1.97 -0.06 -0.76
CA GLN A 146 -2.53 0.97 -1.63
C GLN A 146 -1.55 2.12 -1.72
N TYR A 147 -1.37 2.64 -2.92
CA TYR A 147 -0.47 3.77 -3.16
C TYR A 147 -0.95 4.63 -4.32
N VAL A 148 -0.45 5.85 -4.35
CA VAL A 148 -0.62 6.80 -5.45
C VAL A 148 0.75 7.19 -5.97
N VAL A 149 0.88 7.35 -7.29
CA VAL A 149 2.13 7.83 -7.89
C VAL A 149 2.07 9.36 -7.96
N LYS A 150 3.16 10.01 -7.57
CA LYS A 150 3.34 11.46 -7.64
C LYS A 150 4.37 11.78 -8.72
N ASP A 151 4.26 12.96 -9.31
CA ASP A 151 5.32 13.49 -10.16
C ASP A 151 6.51 14.02 -9.34
N SER A 152 7.59 14.40 -10.02
CA SER A 152 8.80 14.94 -9.39
C SER A 152 8.56 16.24 -8.61
N SER A 153 7.44 16.91 -8.84
CA SER A 153 7.03 18.14 -8.12
C SER A 153 6.15 17.82 -6.91
N GLY A 154 5.92 16.54 -6.62
CA GLY A 154 5.07 16.10 -5.52
C GLY A 154 3.58 16.12 -5.84
N ASN A 155 3.20 16.46 -7.07
CA ASN A 155 1.81 16.38 -7.51
C ASN A 155 1.49 14.95 -7.91
N GLN A 156 0.24 14.56 -7.71
CA GLN A 156 -0.23 13.26 -8.16
C GLN A 156 -0.32 13.26 -9.68
N SER A 157 0.51 12.46 -10.34
CA SER A 157 0.54 12.39 -11.79
C SER A 157 -0.34 11.24 -12.29
N PRO A 158 -1.22 11.48 -13.27
CA PRO A 158 -1.84 10.38 -13.98
C PRO A 158 -0.78 9.58 -14.74
N PRO A 159 -0.98 8.28 -14.97
CA PRO A 159 -0.06 7.49 -15.78
C PRO A 159 0.17 8.15 -17.15
N ALA A 160 1.42 8.15 -17.61
CA ALA A 160 1.86 8.86 -18.81
C ALA A 160 1.11 8.47 -20.11
N ASN A 161 0.34 7.41 -20.12
CA ASN A 161 -0.42 6.90 -21.26
C ASN A 161 -1.88 7.40 -21.34
N GLN A 162 -2.26 8.42 -20.60
CA GLN A 162 -3.60 8.99 -20.64
C GLN A 162 -3.65 10.39 -21.30
N GLN A 163 -2.70 10.68 -22.18
CA GLN A 163 -2.75 11.84 -23.04
C GLN A 163 -3.44 11.52 -24.37
#